data_c98e42fa1a2c279fe1c165c5231b2854
#
_entry.id   c98e42fa1a2c279fe1c165c5231b2854
#
_cell.length_a   1.000
_cell.length_b   1.000
_cell.length_c   1.000
_cell.angle_alpha   90.00
_cell.angle_beta   90.00
_cell.angle_gamma   90.00
#
_symmetry.space_group_name_H-M   'P 1'
#
loop_
_entity.id
_entity.type
_entity.pdbx_description
1 polymer ?
#
loop_
_entity_poly.entity_id
_entity_poly.type
_entity_poly.pdbx_seq_one_letter_code
_entity_poly.pdbx_strand_id
1 'polypeptide(L)'
;MSTEDNSQVQAVNGADAEVEISEEGLNELRQVRRDKLKKLQEMGRNPFLVETWDVKNHSIDIKDNFEQMEGQEVSCAGRIMAKRQMGKASFIDIQDKQGRIQCYIRQDAITPEEYEIFLTYDIGDIVGIVGEVFKTKHGEISIKTSEIKLLSKSLQILPNKFHGLKDQDIRYRQRYVDLIMNPEVRQTFVQRSKIIHAIKDVLENDYGYLEVDTPILTTIAGGANARPFDTHHNTLDLDMKLRISNELFLKRLIVGGLDRVYEMGKMFRNEGMDRNHNPEFTSMECYMAYGDMDDMMEVTEQVVSKAALAATGSMVIEYQGKTFDLTPPWRRLNMADAVKEITGVDFAAIVTDEEARAAAIQQGMEKDDVKGLTRGKILAEMFETFCEEVPGYLDGPVFVIGHPVEISPLAKRDPIDPRITRRFEAYVNCWEIANAFSELNDPIDQYERFKEQQAQLDDGTDDEAHPMDEDFVNALEVGLPPTGGLGIGIDRVIMLITNAPSIRDIILFPTMKPL
;
A
#
# COMPACT_ATOMS: atom_id res chain seq x y z
N MET A 1 -8.17 58.36 -36.20
CA MET A 1 -9.39 58.16 -35.42
C MET A 1 -9.37 56.65 -35.08
N SER A 2 -8.61 56.28 -34.08
CA SER A 2 -8.85 56.23 -32.61
C SER A 2 -10.13 55.47 -32.22
N THR A 3 -9.93 54.31 -31.67
CA THR A 3 -10.45 53.99 -30.34
C THR A 3 -9.70 52.75 -29.81
N GLU A 4 -8.99 53.02 -28.73
CA GLU A 4 -8.47 52.07 -27.76
C GLU A 4 -9.66 51.32 -27.13
N ASP A 5 -9.51 50.01 -26.93
CA ASP A 5 -10.38 49.30 -26.03
C ASP A 5 -9.54 48.63 -24.93
N ASN A 6 -9.62 49.27 -23.80
CA ASN A 6 -8.94 48.97 -22.55
C ASN A 6 -9.90 48.11 -21.72
N SER A 7 -9.89 46.80 -21.86
CA SER A 7 -10.70 45.93 -21.00
C SER A 7 -9.98 45.61 -19.69
N GLN A 8 -10.39 46.35 -18.69
CA GLN A 8 -10.09 46.16 -17.27
C GLN A 8 -10.48 44.76 -16.81
N VAL A 9 -9.52 44.09 -16.18
CA VAL A 9 -9.80 42.91 -15.34
C VAL A 9 -10.45 43.44 -14.04
N GLN A 10 -11.76 43.41 -13.98
CA GLN A 10 -12.52 43.64 -12.75
C GLN A 10 -12.45 42.38 -11.87
N ALA A 11 -12.06 42.59 -10.61
CA ALA A 11 -12.20 41.60 -9.56
C ALA A 11 -13.69 41.35 -9.29
N VAL A 12 -14.16 40.16 -9.60
CA VAL A 12 -15.52 39.71 -9.25
C VAL A 12 -15.46 39.05 -7.88
N ASN A 13 -16.00 39.71 -6.89
CA ASN A 13 -16.43 39.12 -5.62
C ASN A 13 -17.84 38.53 -5.83
N GLY A 14 -18.00 37.24 -5.54
CA GLY A 14 -19.32 36.65 -5.28
C GLY A 14 -19.65 35.43 -6.15
N ALA A 15 -19.81 34.30 -5.47
CA ALA A 15 -20.56 33.09 -5.80
C ALA A 15 -20.20 32.33 -7.10
N ASP A 16 -19.56 31.20 -6.90
CA ASP A 16 -19.61 29.91 -7.62
C ASP A 16 -20.14 29.92 -9.08
N ALA A 17 -19.25 30.21 -10.00
CA ALA A 17 -19.33 29.69 -11.36
C ALA A 17 -17.98 29.05 -11.69
N GLU A 18 -17.99 27.77 -11.97
CA GLU A 18 -16.83 27.02 -12.47
C GLU A 18 -16.41 27.60 -13.82
N VAL A 19 -15.38 28.42 -13.84
CA VAL A 19 -14.70 28.79 -15.08
C VAL A 19 -13.67 27.67 -15.32
N GLU A 20 -14.04 26.64 -16.06
CA GLU A 20 -13.07 25.71 -16.65
C GLU A 20 -12.12 26.53 -17.53
N ILE A 21 -10.86 26.64 -17.10
CA ILE A 21 -9.81 27.29 -17.90
C ILE A 21 -9.52 26.36 -19.08
N SER A 22 -9.72 26.82 -20.30
CA SER A 22 -9.40 26.07 -21.51
C SER A 22 -7.92 25.69 -21.54
N GLU A 23 -7.57 24.65 -22.30
CA GLU A 23 -6.17 24.19 -22.44
C GLU A 23 -5.28 25.31 -23.01
N GLU A 24 -5.83 26.16 -23.87
CA GLU A 24 -5.17 27.36 -24.41
C GLU A 24 -4.87 28.37 -23.29
N GLY A 25 -5.83 28.68 -22.43
CA GLY A 25 -5.64 29.54 -21.26
C GLY A 25 -4.63 28.99 -20.26
N LEU A 26 -4.58 27.66 -20.06
CA LEU A 26 -3.54 27.01 -19.23
C LEU A 26 -2.14 27.17 -19.83
N ASN A 27 -2.01 27.09 -21.15
CA ASN A 27 -0.74 27.28 -21.85
C ASN A 27 -0.26 28.74 -21.78
N GLU A 28 -1.16 29.71 -21.89
CA GLU A 28 -0.84 31.13 -21.66
C GLU A 28 -0.34 31.39 -20.25
N LEU A 29 -1.00 30.84 -19.23
CA LEU A 29 -0.57 30.99 -17.84
C LEU A 29 0.78 30.32 -17.58
N ARG A 30 1.05 29.17 -18.18
CA ARG A 30 2.37 28.51 -18.12
C ARG A 30 3.44 29.38 -18.77
N GLN A 31 3.16 30.04 -19.89
CA GLN A 31 4.08 30.94 -20.54
C GLN A 31 4.39 32.18 -19.66
N VAL A 32 3.38 32.79 -19.06
CA VAL A 32 3.55 33.90 -18.10
C VAL A 32 4.51 33.53 -16.96
N ARG A 33 4.41 32.29 -16.43
CA ARG A 33 5.31 31.82 -15.36
C ARG A 33 6.75 31.64 -15.86
N ARG A 34 6.95 31.18 -17.10
CA ARG A 34 8.27 31.08 -17.74
C ARG A 34 8.89 32.46 -17.96
N ASP A 35 8.09 33.43 -18.37
CA ASP A 35 8.55 34.82 -18.58
C ASP A 35 8.94 35.48 -17.24
N LYS A 36 8.19 35.24 -16.17
CA LYS A 36 8.56 35.65 -14.81
C LYS A 36 9.87 35.02 -14.35
N LEU A 37 10.06 33.71 -14.59
CA LEU A 37 11.32 33.03 -14.28
C LEU A 37 12.49 33.64 -15.04
N LYS A 38 12.34 33.89 -16.35
CA LYS A 38 13.36 34.52 -17.17
C LYS A 38 13.78 35.89 -16.64
N LYS A 39 12.81 36.73 -16.25
CA LYS A 39 13.09 38.02 -15.61
C LYS A 39 13.88 37.86 -14.30
N LEU A 40 13.51 36.90 -13.44
CA LEU A 40 14.26 36.61 -12.21
C LEU A 40 15.69 36.16 -12.50
N GLN A 41 15.91 35.37 -13.55
CA GLN A 41 17.24 34.94 -13.98
C GLN A 41 18.09 36.12 -14.50
N GLU A 42 17.48 37.01 -15.29
CA GLU A 42 18.15 38.24 -15.80
C GLU A 42 18.55 39.20 -14.66
N MET A 43 17.77 39.19 -13.55
CA MET A 43 18.10 39.97 -12.33
C MET A 43 19.11 39.25 -11.43
N GLY A 44 19.67 38.11 -11.81
CA GLY A 44 20.58 37.32 -10.98
C GLY A 44 19.89 36.59 -9.81
N ARG A 45 18.57 36.50 -9.83
CA ARG A 45 17.70 35.88 -8.78
C ARG A 45 17.17 34.51 -9.23
N ASN A 46 17.98 33.72 -9.91
CA ASN A 46 17.56 32.37 -10.37
C ASN A 46 17.28 31.44 -9.18
N PRO A 47 16.02 31.04 -8.93
CA PRO A 47 15.69 30.21 -7.78
C PRO A 47 16.29 28.80 -7.85
N PHE A 48 16.57 28.32 -9.06
CA PHE A 48 17.13 26.98 -9.27
C PHE A 48 18.65 26.87 -8.97
N LEU A 49 19.29 27.97 -8.60
CA LEU A 49 20.65 27.99 -8.07
C LEU A 49 20.69 27.95 -6.53
N VAL A 50 19.55 27.95 -5.88
CA VAL A 50 19.47 27.82 -4.42
C VAL A 50 19.57 26.35 -4.06
N GLU A 51 20.66 25.97 -3.39
CA GLU A 51 20.93 24.57 -3.03
C GLU A 51 20.30 24.17 -1.69
N THR A 52 20.16 25.11 -0.76
CA THR A 52 19.70 24.81 0.61
C THR A 52 18.95 25.99 1.23
N TRP A 53 18.13 25.68 2.23
CA TRP A 53 17.50 26.62 3.15
C TRP A 53 17.50 26.02 4.56
N ASP A 54 17.83 26.79 5.56
CA ASP A 54 17.88 26.32 6.96
C ASP A 54 16.47 26.28 7.58
N VAL A 55 15.79 25.15 7.45
CA VAL A 55 14.45 24.92 8.02
C VAL A 55 14.57 24.48 9.47
N LYS A 56 14.30 25.40 10.42
CA LYS A 56 14.34 25.13 11.87
C LYS A 56 12.98 24.73 12.44
N ASN A 57 11.89 25.21 11.83
CA ASN A 57 10.55 25.08 12.37
C ASN A 57 9.55 24.64 11.31
N HIS A 58 8.49 23.97 11.75
CA HIS A 58 7.39 23.53 10.87
C HIS A 58 6.05 24.10 11.34
N SER A 59 5.08 24.14 10.42
CA SER A 59 3.80 24.82 10.58
C SER A 59 2.99 24.38 11.80
N ILE A 60 2.90 23.07 12.04
CA ILE A 60 2.12 22.53 13.16
C ILE A 60 2.88 22.70 14.48
N ASP A 61 4.20 22.46 14.50
CA ASP A 61 5.02 22.68 15.70
C ASP A 61 4.90 24.12 16.21
N ILE A 62 4.86 25.12 15.31
CA ILE A 62 4.66 26.51 15.66
C ILE A 62 3.25 26.74 16.22
N LYS A 63 2.22 26.15 15.62
CA LYS A 63 0.83 26.33 16.05
C LYS A 63 0.57 25.69 17.41
N ASP A 64 1.04 24.46 17.60
CA ASP A 64 0.84 23.68 18.83
C ASP A 64 1.61 24.25 20.02
N ASN A 65 2.77 24.88 19.76
CA ASN A 65 3.62 25.48 20.80
C ASN A 65 3.56 27.01 20.79
N PHE A 66 2.48 27.61 20.31
CA PHE A 66 2.35 29.06 20.11
C PHE A 66 2.71 29.87 21.36
N GLU A 67 2.22 29.50 22.54
CA GLU A 67 2.47 30.23 23.80
C GLU A 67 3.96 30.38 24.13
N GLN A 68 4.76 29.39 23.71
CA GLN A 68 6.21 29.40 23.92
C GLN A 68 6.95 30.08 22.77
N MET A 69 6.36 30.12 21.58
CA MET A 69 6.98 30.61 20.35
C MET A 69 6.56 32.03 19.98
N GLU A 70 5.55 32.62 20.64
CA GLU A 70 5.12 33.99 20.37
C GLU A 70 6.30 34.96 20.53
N GLY A 71 6.53 35.81 19.55
CA GLY A 71 7.63 36.75 19.50
C GLY A 71 9.00 36.14 19.14
N GLN A 72 9.11 34.81 18.99
CA GLN A 72 10.36 34.19 18.57
C GLN A 72 10.53 34.23 17.04
N GLU A 73 11.77 34.34 16.61
CA GLU A 73 12.14 34.21 15.20
C GLU A 73 12.17 32.74 14.79
N VAL A 74 11.52 32.43 13.68
CA VAL A 74 11.43 31.10 13.08
C VAL A 74 11.94 31.11 11.65
N SER A 75 12.45 29.97 11.19
CA SER A 75 12.81 29.74 9.79
C SER A 75 12.06 28.54 9.25
N CYS A 76 11.22 28.78 8.24
CA CYS A 76 10.36 27.78 7.61
C CYS A 76 10.56 27.75 6.10
N ALA A 77 10.18 26.65 5.47
CA ALA A 77 10.02 26.58 4.01
C ALA A 77 8.75 25.84 3.64
N GLY A 78 8.12 26.23 2.55
CA GLY A 78 6.88 25.59 2.10
C GLY A 78 6.42 26.07 0.73
N ARG A 79 5.39 25.39 0.22
CA ARG A 79 4.74 25.73 -1.04
C ARG A 79 3.66 26.75 -0.81
N ILE A 80 3.62 27.82 -1.60
CA ILE A 80 2.55 28.82 -1.57
C ILE A 80 1.25 28.17 -2.06
N MET A 81 0.26 28.08 -1.18
CA MET A 81 -1.06 27.51 -1.48
C MET A 81 -2.16 28.57 -1.60
N ALA A 82 -1.93 29.75 -1.06
CA ALA A 82 -2.80 30.92 -1.23
C ALA A 82 -1.98 32.19 -1.17
N LYS A 83 -2.43 33.23 -1.89
CA LYS A 83 -1.82 34.55 -1.88
C LYS A 83 -2.93 35.60 -1.94
N ARG A 84 -2.91 36.55 -1.00
CA ARG A 84 -3.90 37.67 -0.90
C ARG A 84 -3.12 38.95 -0.70
N GLN A 85 -3.29 39.89 -1.60
CA GLN A 85 -2.69 41.23 -1.51
C GLN A 85 -3.68 42.22 -0.94
N MET A 86 -3.28 43.03 0.04
CA MET A 86 -4.07 44.03 0.72
C MET A 86 -3.28 45.35 0.85
N GLY A 87 -3.30 46.14 -0.19
CA GLY A 87 -2.55 47.40 -0.24
C GLY A 87 -1.02 47.18 -0.12
N LYS A 88 -0.41 47.68 0.96
CA LYS A 88 1.04 47.58 1.24
C LYS A 88 1.44 46.30 2.01
N ALA A 89 0.50 45.38 2.15
CA ALA A 89 0.73 44.12 2.84
C ALA A 89 0.14 42.95 2.04
N SER A 90 0.67 41.78 2.23
CA SER A 90 0.22 40.53 1.62
C SER A 90 0.19 39.42 2.65
N PHE A 91 -0.73 38.50 2.45
CA PHE A 91 -0.78 37.25 3.18
C PHE A 91 -0.55 36.11 2.19
N ILE A 92 0.30 35.17 2.54
CA ILE A 92 0.43 33.89 1.86
C ILE A 92 0.23 32.76 2.88
N ASP A 93 -0.37 31.66 2.42
CA ASP A 93 -0.39 30.43 3.19
C ASP A 93 0.65 29.49 2.58
N ILE A 94 1.67 29.12 3.34
CA ILE A 94 2.66 28.12 2.92
C ILE A 94 2.29 26.75 3.49
N GLN A 95 2.49 25.70 2.69
CA GLN A 95 2.29 24.31 3.08
C GLN A 95 3.64 23.61 3.15
N ASP A 96 3.94 23.04 4.32
CA ASP A 96 5.12 22.20 4.57
C ASP A 96 4.76 20.71 4.73
N LYS A 97 5.67 19.92 5.31
CA LYS A 97 5.44 18.49 5.55
C LYS A 97 4.36 18.19 6.60
N GLN A 98 4.10 19.12 7.53
CA GLN A 98 3.14 18.94 8.62
C GLN A 98 1.78 19.54 8.30
N GLY A 99 1.74 20.73 7.68
CA GLY A 99 0.47 21.41 7.43
C GLY A 99 0.64 22.77 6.74
N ARG A 100 -0.16 23.74 7.17
CA ARG A 100 -0.15 25.10 6.60
C ARG A 100 0.02 26.13 7.70
N ILE A 101 0.77 27.22 7.37
CA ILE A 101 0.88 28.39 8.21
C ILE A 101 0.78 29.66 7.37
N GLN A 102 0.12 30.68 7.93
CA GLN A 102 0.01 31.98 7.30
C GLN A 102 1.29 32.79 7.52
N CYS A 103 1.76 33.46 6.46
CA CYS A 103 2.87 34.41 6.53
C CYS A 103 2.35 35.80 6.14
N TYR A 104 2.64 36.80 6.98
CA TYR A 104 2.29 38.18 6.81
C TYR A 104 3.48 38.96 6.32
N ILE A 105 3.41 39.50 5.09
CA ILE A 105 4.52 40.16 4.40
C ILE A 105 4.14 41.62 4.19
N ARG A 106 4.95 42.52 4.74
CA ARG A 106 4.73 43.98 4.61
C ARG A 106 5.85 44.60 3.80
N GLN A 107 5.50 45.61 3.00
CA GLN A 107 6.47 46.34 2.19
C GLN A 107 7.54 47.07 3.02
N ASP A 108 7.23 47.46 4.26
CA ASP A 108 8.13 48.14 5.19
C ASP A 108 8.90 47.19 6.10
N ALA A 109 8.61 45.88 6.07
CA ALA A 109 9.29 44.86 6.85
C ALA A 109 10.42 44.15 6.07
N ILE A 110 10.32 44.18 4.75
CA ILE A 110 11.37 43.73 3.80
C ILE A 110 11.73 44.91 2.90
N THR A 111 12.82 44.80 2.11
CA THR A 111 13.17 45.92 1.22
C THR A 111 12.14 46.12 0.13
N PRO A 112 11.94 47.36 -0.39
CA PRO A 112 11.01 47.58 -1.49
C PRO A 112 11.31 46.72 -2.71
N GLU A 113 12.57 46.50 -3.03
CA GLU A 113 12.99 45.62 -4.12
C GLU A 113 12.55 44.16 -3.89
N GLU A 114 12.77 43.61 -2.71
CA GLU A 114 12.34 42.24 -2.37
C GLU A 114 10.81 42.11 -2.36
N TYR A 115 10.10 43.19 -1.98
CA TYR A 115 8.63 43.18 -2.03
C TYR A 115 8.11 43.17 -3.48
N GLU A 116 8.70 43.90 -4.39
CA GLU A 116 8.35 43.87 -5.82
C GLU A 116 8.64 42.50 -6.44
N ILE A 117 9.76 41.88 -6.09
CA ILE A 117 10.11 40.53 -6.51
C ILE A 117 9.07 39.52 -5.96
N PHE A 118 8.74 39.63 -4.67
CA PHE A 118 7.73 38.77 -4.05
C PHE A 118 6.34 38.90 -4.73
N LEU A 119 5.97 40.09 -5.21
CA LEU A 119 4.69 40.27 -5.94
C LEU A 119 4.61 39.41 -7.20
N THR A 120 5.74 39.02 -7.80
CA THR A 120 5.82 38.14 -8.98
C THR A 120 5.64 36.65 -8.65
N TYR A 121 5.71 36.26 -7.35
CA TYR A 121 5.56 34.86 -6.95
C TYR A 121 4.11 34.38 -7.15
N ASP A 122 3.98 33.12 -7.54
CA ASP A 122 2.72 32.48 -7.88
C ASP A 122 2.34 31.39 -6.87
N ILE A 123 1.06 31.03 -6.85
CA ILE A 123 0.60 29.82 -6.16
C ILE A 123 1.31 28.60 -6.76
N GLY A 124 1.85 27.74 -5.90
CA GLY A 124 2.66 26.60 -6.28
C GLY A 124 4.17 26.82 -6.12
N ASP A 125 4.65 28.08 -6.05
CA ASP A 125 6.06 28.38 -5.79
C ASP A 125 6.50 27.86 -4.40
N ILE A 126 7.75 27.44 -4.28
CA ILE A 126 8.34 27.05 -2.99
C ILE A 126 9.17 28.20 -2.49
N VAL A 127 8.93 28.61 -1.24
CA VAL A 127 9.61 29.74 -0.60
C VAL A 127 10.22 29.34 0.73
N GLY A 128 11.33 30.02 1.08
CA GLY A 128 11.88 30.10 2.42
C GLY A 128 11.40 31.37 3.09
N ILE A 129 11.07 31.31 4.36
CA ILE A 129 10.54 32.40 5.19
C ILE A 129 11.32 32.46 6.49
N VAL A 130 11.80 33.65 6.85
CA VAL A 130 12.23 33.98 8.21
C VAL A 130 11.31 35.04 8.76
N GLY A 131 10.94 34.96 10.04
CA GLY A 131 10.11 35.96 10.69
C GLY A 131 9.69 35.61 12.10
N GLU A 132 8.99 36.53 12.73
CA GLU A 132 8.51 36.48 14.11
C GLU A 132 7.12 35.82 14.19
N VAL A 133 6.94 34.87 15.10
CA VAL A 133 5.65 34.23 15.35
C VAL A 133 4.73 35.21 16.07
N PHE A 134 3.50 35.38 15.57
CA PHE A 134 2.51 36.25 16.20
C PHE A 134 1.08 35.75 15.95
N LYS A 135 0.15 36.29 16.71
CA LYS A 135 -1.28 36.04 16.52
C LYS A 135 -1.96 37.25 15.90
N THR A 136 -2.69 37.06 14.82
CA THR A 136 -3.47 38.14 14.18
C THR A 136 -4.64 38.55 15.05
N LYS A 137 -5.22 39.74 14.77
CA LYS A 137 -6.44 40.25 15.45
C LYS A 137 -7.64 39.28 15.33
N HIS A 138 -7.64 38.39 14.33
CA HIS A 138 -8.69 37.38 14.10
C HIS A 138 -8.35 36.03 14.72
N GLY A 139 -7.24 35.93 15.46
CA GLY A 139 -6.86 34.70 16.16
C GLY A 139 -5.98 33.74 15.37
N GLU A 140 -5.63 34.03 14.09
CA GLU A 140 -4.77 33.14 13.29
C GLU A 140 -3.29 33.27 13.69
N ILE A 141 -2.64 32.13 14.01
CA ILE A 141 -1.21 32.06 14.27
C ILE A 141 -0.46 32.20 12.95
N SER A 142 0.46 33.17 12.90
CA SER A 142 1.09 33.60 11.66
C SER A 142 2.56 33.96 11.87
N ILE A 143 3.32 34.04 10.78
CA ILE A 143 4.71 34.50 10.77
C ILE A 143 4.73 35.91 10.18
N LYS A 144 5.22 36.89 10.95
CA LYS A 144 5.51 38.25 10.48
C LYS A 144 6.87 38.22 9.79
N THR A 145 6.84 38.17 8.48
CA THR A 145 7.99 37.89 7.63
C THR A 145 8.99 39.05 7.65
N SER A 146 10.25 38.75 7.96
CA SER A 146 11.41 39.63 7.84
C SER A 146 12.29 39.29 6.62
N GLU A 147 12.25 38.05 6.15
CA GLU A 147 12.94 37.59 4.94
C GLU A 147 12.05 36.59 4.19
N ILE A 148 11.99 36.75 2.86
CA ILE A 148 11.35 35.80 1.95
C ILE A 148 12.26 35.54 0.74
N LYS A 149 12.47 34.28 0.41
CA LYS A 149 13.29 33.86 -0.73
C LYS A 149 12.58 32.82 -1.56
N LEU A 150 12.58 33.00 -2.89
CA LEU A 150 12.09 31.96 -3.81
C LEU A 150 13.14 30.84 -3.89
N LEU A 151 12.74 29.63 -3.51
CA LEU A 151 13.59 28.43 -3.53
C LEU A 151 13.35 27.60 -4.80
N SER A 152 12.12 27.61 -5.33
CA SER A 152 11.79 26.94 -6.58
C SER A 152 10.55 27.57 -7.22
N LYS A 153 10.61 27.82 -8.52
CA LYS A 153 9.48 28.35 -9.31
C LYS A 153 8.61 27.23 -9.84
N SER A 154 7.33 27.27 -9.51
CA SER A 154 6.31 26.38 -10.10
C SER A 154 5.95 26.86 -11.51
N LEU A 155 6.26 26.07 -12.52
CA LEU A 155 5.92 26.38 -13.92
C LEU A 155 4.57 25.80 -14.35
N GLN A 156 4.04 24.85 -13.59
CA GLN A 156 2.71 24.28 -13.78
C GLN A 156 1.69 24.94 -12.86
N ILE A 157 0.43 24.90 -13.27
CA ILE A 157 -0.71 25.40 -12.49
C ILE A 157 -1.23 24.26 -11.63
N LEU A 158 -1.35 24.49 -10.33
CA LEU A 158 -2.02 23.53 -9.45
C LEU A 158 -3.54 23.55 -9.71
N PRO A 159 -4.22 22.41 -9.58
CA PRO A 159 -5.68 22.33 -9.65
C PRO A 159 -6.37 23.29 -8.67
N ASN A 160 -7.62 23.64 -8.94
CA ASN A 160 -8.33 24.63 -8.15
C ASN A 160 -8.55 24.14 -6.70
N LYS A 161 -8.29 25.02 -5.73
CA LYS A 161 -8.26 24.72 -4.29
C LYS A 161 -9.60 24.19 -3.73
N PHE A 162 -10.73 24.60 -4.32
CA PHE A 162 -12.07 24.28 -3.78
C PHE A 162 -12.58 22.89 -4.15
N HIS A 163 -12.01 22.25 -5.15
CA HIS A 163 -12.47 20.93 -5.63
C HIS A 163 -11.44 19.83 -5.49
N GLY A 164 -10.20 20.17 -5.08
CA GLY A 164 -9.08 19.22 -5.04
C GLY A 164 -8.82 18.57 -6.41
N LEU A 165 -8.01 17.55 -6.42
CA LEU A 165 -7.87 16.66 -7.57
C LEU A 165 -8.85 15.49 -7.37
N LYS A 166 -10.08 15.60 -7.92
CA LYS A 166 -11.15 14.61 -7.72
C LYS A 166 -11.07 13.42 -8.66
N ASP A 167 -10.58 13.64 -9.88
CA ASP A 167 -10.43 12.58 -10.87
C ASP A 167 -9.40 11.55 -10.39
N GLN A 168 -9.87 10.33 -10.16
CA GLN A 168 -9.09 9.25 -9.57
C GLN A 168 -7.95 8.80 -10.47
N ASP A 169 -8.16 8.78 -11.79
CA ASP A 169 -7.13 8.39 -12.76
C ASP A 169 -5.99 9.41 -12.77
N ILE A 170 -6.32 10.70 -12.78
CA ILE A 170 -5.31 11.78 -12.71
C ILE A 170 -4.57 11.73 -11.36
N ARG A 171 -5.24 11.45 -10.22
CA ARG A 171 -4.61 11.30 -8.91
C ARG A 171 -3.54 10.22 -8.91
N TYR A 172 -3.80 9.09 -9.51
CA TYR A 172 -2.84 7.99 -9.59
C TYR A 172 -1.67 8.30 -10.53
N ARG A 173 -1.92 8.93 -11.68
CA ARG A 173 -0.90 9.30 -12.66
C ARG A 173 -0.03 10.48 -12.21
N GLN A 174 -0.63 11.45 -11.54
CA GLN A 174 0.04 12.65 -11.02
C GLN A 174 0.07 12.65 -9.50
N ARG A 175 0.55 11.56 -8.90
CA ARG A 175 0.59 11.38 -7.45
C ARG A 175 1.26 12.54 -6.72
N TYR A 176 2.28 13.17 -7.32
CA TYR A 176 2.93 14.34 -6.76
C TYR A 176 1.99 15.56 -6.65
N VAL A 177 1.01 15.70 -7.54
CA VAL A 177 -0.04 16.73 -7.42
C VAL A 177 -1.07 16.32 -6.37
N ASP A 178 -1.49 15.06 -6.37
CA ASP A 178 -2.40 14.48 -5.37
C ASP A 178 -1.88 14.71 -3.94
N LEU A 179 -0.60 14.43 -3.68
CA LEU A 179 0.06 14.67 -2.39
C LEU A 179 0.12 16.15 -1.98
N ILE A 180 0.10 17.07 -2.94
CA ILE A 180 0.05 18.52 -2.68
C ILE A 180 -1.38 18.96 -2.32
N MET A 181 -2.36 18.49 -3.08
CA MET A 181 -3.73 18.97 -3.03
C MET A 181 -4.58 18.29 -1.95
N ASN A 182 -4.32 17.00 -1.68
CA ASN A 182 -5.09 16.13 -0.79
C ASN A 182 -4.20 15.68 0.40
N PRO A 183 -4.20 16.43 1.52
CA PRO A 183 -3.35 16.12 2.69
C PRO A 183 -3.60 14.73 3.30
N GLU A 184 -4.84 14.23 3.22
CA GLU A 184 -5.24 12.90 3.68
C GLU A 184 -4.47 11.79 2.95
N VAL A 185 -4.20 11.95 1.65
CA VAL A 185 -3.40 11.01 0.86
C VAL A 185 -1.97 10.91 1.39
N ARG A 186 -1.39 12.04 1.78
CA ARG A 186 -0.06 12.06 2.43
C ARG A 186 -0.09 11.29 3.74
N GLN A 187 -1.15 11.47 4.53
CA GLN A 187 -1.31 10.77 5.81
C GLN A 187 -1.39 9.26 5.63
N THR A 188 -2.06 8.76 4.59
CA THR A 188 -2.10 7.33 4.24
C THR A 188 -0.70 6.75 4.06
N PHE A 189 0.20 7.46 3.35
CA PHE A 189 1.59 6.98 3.16
C PHE A 189 2.44 7.10 4.43
N VAL A 190 2.17 8.05 5.30
CA VAL A 190 2.79 8.12 6.63
C VAL A 190 2.34 6.93 7.49
N GLN A 191 1.05 6.62 7.48
CA GLN A 191 0.50 5.44 8.18
C GLN A 191 1.07 4.14 7.61
N ARG A 192 1.15 4.00 6.26
CA ARG A 192 1.81 2.86 5.62
C ARG A 192 3.22 2.62 6.17
N SER A 193 4.02 3.68 6.28
CA SER A 193 5.37 3.57 6.83
C SER A 193 5.36 3.12 8.29
N LYS A 194 4.46 3.65 9.13
CA LYS A 194 4.31 3.24 10.54
C LYS A 194 3.90 1.78 10.66
N ILE A 195 2.95 1.31 9.84
CA ILE A 195 2.51 -0.09 9.80
C ILE A 195 3.70 -1.01 9.50
N ILE A 196 4.46 -0.71 8.43
CA ILE A 196 5.62 -1.51 8.03
C ILE A 196 6.67 -1.57 9.16
N HIS A 197 6.96 -0.44 9.82
CA HIS A 197 7.90 -0.42 10.95
C HIS A 197 7.38 -1.25 12.14
N ALA A 198 6.10 -1.14 12.47
CA ALA A 198 5.52 -1.92 13.56
C ALA A 198 5.55 -3.43 13.29
N ILE A 199 5.30 -3.85 12.05
CA ILE A 199 5.41 -5.26 11.64
C ILE A 199 6.84 -5.75 11.83
N LYS A 200 7.84 -5.01 11.34
CA LYS A 200 9.25 -5.34 11.50
C LYS A 200 9.66 -5.40 12.97
N ASP A 201 9.22 -4.43 13.77
CA ASP A 201 9.51 -4.39 15.21
C ASP A 201 9.00 -5.63 15.95
N VAL A 202 7.77 -6.07 15.64
CA VAL A 202 7.21 -7.32 16.18
C VAL A 202 8.05 -8.54 15.78
N LEU A 203 8.37 -8.67 14.50
CA LEU A 203 9.13 -9.81 14.01
C LEU A 203 10.54 -9.86 14.62
N GLU A 204 11.26 -8.74 14.64
CA GLU A 204 12.64 -8.67 15.09
C GLU A 204 12.77 -8.71 16.61
N ASN A 205 11.99 -7.88 17.32
CA ASN A 205 12.17 -7.67 18.76
C ASN A 205 11.34 -8.59 19.64
N ASP A 206 10.11 -8.96 19.21
CA ASP A 206 9.27 -9.85 20.00
C ASP A 206 9.56 -11.33 19.69
N TYR A 207 9.84 -11.66 18.42
CA TYR A 207 10.01 -13.04 17.98
C TYR A 207 11.45 -13.40 17.57
N GLY A 208 12.35 -12.43 17.41
CA GLY A 208 13.77 -12.65 17.11
C GLY A 208 14.03 -13.14 15.68
N TYR A 209 13.20 -12.73 14.72
CA TYR A 209 13.44 -13.01 13.30
C TYR A 209 14.59 -12.18 12.74
N LEU A 210 15.33 -12.75 11.81
CA LEU A 210 16.35 -12.10 11.00
C LEU A 210 15.74 -11.66 9.67
N GLU A 211 15.84 -10.35 9.33
CA GLU A 211 15.50 -9.87 7.98
C GLU A 211 16.54 -10.36 6.98
N VAL A 212 16.10 -10.91 5.87
CA VAL A 212 16.96 -11.40 4.79
C VAL A 212 16.45 -10.91 3.43
N ASP A 213 17.34 -10.95 2.43
CA ASP A 213 17.00 -10.66 1.03
C ASP A 213 17.24 -11.92 0.18
N THR A 214 16.24 -12.29 -0.62
CA THR A 214 16.34 -13.38 -1.59
C THR A 214 16.18 -12.86 -3.03
N PRO A 215 16.57 -13.62 -4.06
CA PRO A 215 16.54 -13.16 -5.43
C PRO A 215 15.13 -12.76 -5.91
N ILE A 216 15.02 -11.60 -6.55
CA ILE A 216 13.83 -11.17 -7.29
C ILE A 216 13.80 -11.88 -8.66
N LEU A 217 14.97 -12.03 -9.29
CA LEU A 217 15.11 -12.76 -10.56
C LEU A 217 15.42 -14.23 -10.26
N THR A 218 14.62 -15.14 -10.80
CA THR A 218 14.76 -16.58 -10.63
C THR A 218 14.61 -17.31 -11.95
N THR A 219 15.12 -18.51 -12.05
CA THR A 219 14.90 -19.41 -13.21
C THR A 219 13.61 -20.21 -13.06
N ILE A 220 13.19 -20.48 -11.83
CA ILE A 220 11.95 -21.19 -11.51
C ILE A 220 11.14 -20.30 -10.57
N ALA A 221 9.92 -19.96 -10.96
CA ALA A 221 8.96 -19.28 -10.09
C ALA A 221 8.09 -20.34 -9.41
N GLY A 222 8.12 -20.37 -8.07
CA GLY A 222 7.36 -21.31 -7.23
C GLY A 222 7.00 -20.67 -5.90
N GLY A 223 6.32 -21.43 -5.02
CA GLY A 223 5.87 -20.97 -3.71
C GLY A 223 4.48 -20.30 -3.71
N ALA A 224 3.83 -20.18 -4.87
CA ALA A 224 2.47 -19.68 -5.00
C ALA A 224 1.86 -20.18 -6.31
N ASN A 225 0.53 -20.20 -6.41
CA ASN A 225 -0.19 -20.44 -7.65
C ASN A 225 -0.40 -19.08 -8.32
N ALA A 226 0.43 -18.74 -9.31
CA ALA A 226 0.36 -17.46 -10.00
C ALA A 226 1.21 -17.47 -11.28
N ARG A 227 0.84 -16.64 -12.25
CA ARG A 227 1.63 -16.46 -13.48
C ARG A 227 2.78 -15.49 -13.26
N PRO A 228 4.04 -15.88 -13.55
CA PRO A 228 5.19 -14.98 -13.45
C PRO A 228 5.27 -14.00 -14.63
N PHE A 229 6.05 -12.92 -14.45
CA PHE A 229 6.58 -12.14 -15.56
C PHE A 229 7.87 -12.75 -16.06
N ASP A 230 7.99 -12.95 -17.37
CA ASP A 230 9.20 -13.45 -18.02
C ASP A 230 10.16 -12.30 -18.35
N THR A 231 11.46 -12.57 -18.28
CA THR A 231 12.54 -11.67 -18.70
C THR A 231 13.73 -12.48 -19.21
N HIS A 232 14.74 -11.81 -19.76
CA HIS A 232 15.93 -12.45 -20.33
C HIS A 232 17.22 -11.78 -19.87
N HIS A 233 18.19 -12.60 -19.40
CA HIS A 233 19.51 -12.14 -19.03
C HIS A 233 20.46 -12.20 -20.23
N ASN A 234 20.65 -11.08 -20.93
CA ASN A 234 21.37 -11.01 -22.21
C ASN A 234 22.79 -11.62 -22.19
N THR A 235 23.56 -11.40 -21.12
CA THR A 235 24.96 -11.87 -21.05
C THR A 235 25.07 -13.37 -20.85
N LEU A 236 24.14 -13.94 -20.09
CA LEU A 236 24.10 -15.38 -19.82
C LEU A 236 23.27 -16.16 -20.84
N ASP A 237 22.57 -15.45 -21.74
CA ASP A 237 21.59 -16.04 -22.67
C ASP A 237 20.61 -16.96 -21.94
N LEU A 238 20.02 -16.43 -20.85
CA LEU A 238 19.21 -17.19 -19.89
C LEU A 238 17.84 -16.54 -19.70
N ASP A 239 16.79 -17.31 -19.93
CA ASP A 239 15.43 -16.89 -19.61
C ASP A 239 15.22 -16.96 -18.11
N MET A 240 14.68 -15.89 -17.55
CA MET A 240 14.42 -15.72 -16.12
C MET A 240 12.99 -15.23 -15.90
N LYS A 241 12.57 -15.31 -14.67
CA LYS A 241 11.25 -14.88 -14.21
C LYS A 241 11.39 -13.90 -13.05
N LEU A 242 10.42 -13.00 -12.89
CA LEU A 242 10.26 -12.27 -11.63
C LEU A 242 9.57 -13.19 -10.63
N ARG A 243 10.01 -13.19 -9.37
CA ARG A 243 9.46 -14.02 -8.30
C ARG A 243 7.98 -13.74 -8.05
N ILE A 244 7.20 -14.77 -7.81
CA ILE A 244 5.79 -14.74 -7.39
C ILE A 244 5.63 -14.91 -5.88
N SER A 245 6.64 -15.48 -5.22
CA SER A 245 6.81 -15.72 -3.77
C SER A 245 8.31 -15.87 -3.48
N ASN A 246 8.71 -15.76 -2.23
CA ASN A 246 10.09 -16.03 -1.75
C ASN A 246 10.18 -17.28 -0.85
N GLU A 247 9.08 -18.00 -0.69
CA GLU A 247 8.90 -19.19 0.17
C GLU A 247 10.05 -20.19 0.04
N LEU A 248 10.30 -20.68 -1.19
CA LEU A 248 11.27 -21.77 -1.40
C LEU A 248 12.71 -21.34 -1.07
N PHE A 249 13.05 -20.07 -1.22
CA PHE A 249 14.36 -19.55 -0.80
C PHE A 249 14.47 -19.44 0.72
N LEU A 250 13.43 -18.94 1.39
CA LEU A 250 13.44 -18.81 2.85
C LEU A 250 13.52 -20.17 3.55
N LYS A 251 12.83 -21.18 3.04
CA LYS A 251 12.95 -22.57 3.53
C LYS A 251 14.37 -23.14 3.38
N ARG A 252 15.07 -22.83 2.26
CA ARG A 252 16.48 -23.20 2.09
C ARG A 252 17.39 -22.56 3.15
N LEU A 253 17.07 -21.33 3.60
CA LEU A 253 17.79 -20.67 4.70
C LEU A 253 17.56 -21.37 6.04
N ILE A 254 16.34 -21.88 6.29
CA ILE A 254 16.03 -22.70 7.47
C ILE A 254 16.85 -24.02 7.43
N VAL A 255 16.92 -24.69 6.27
CA VAL A 255 17.80 -25.87 6.10
C VAL A 255 19.25 -25.51 6.38
N GLY A 256 19.67 -24.29 6.00
CA GLY A 256 21.02 -23.76 6.27
C GLY A 256 21.28 -23.38 7.73
N GLY A 257 20.31 -23.50 8.63
CA GLY A 257 20.45 -23.23 10.07
C GLY A 257 20.15 -21.80 10.51
N LEU A 258 19.46 -21.00 9.69
CA LEU A 258 18.88 -19.73 10.11
C LEU A 258 17.49 -19.99 10.70
N ASP A 259 17.40 -20.18 12.01
CA ASP A 259 16.21 -20.71 12.69
C ASP A 259 14.95 -19.84 12.53
N ARG A 260 15.10 -18.53 12.35
CA ARG A 260 13.98 -17.58 12.15
C ARG A 260 14.37 -16.53 11.14
N VAL A 261 13.72 -16.54 9.99
CA VAL A 261 13.96 -15.58 8.90
C VAL A 261 12.66 -14.97 8.42
N TYR A 262 12.72 -13.72 7.99
CA TYR A 262 11.63 -13.10 7.26
C TYR A 262 12.16 -12.21 6.14
N GLU A 263 11.35 -12.04 5.11
CA GLU A 263 11.58 -11.07 4.06
C GLU A 263 10.28 -10.30 3.78
N MET A 264 10.37 -8.98 3.77
CA MET A 264 9.28 -8.11 3.33
C MET A 264 9.70 -7.45 2.01
N GLY A 265 9.06 -7.83 0.92
CA GLY A 265 9.48 -7.38 -0.39
C GLY A 265 8.37 -7.35 -1.44
N LYS A 266 8.77 -7.00 -2.67
CA LYS A 266 7.87 -7.01 -3.82
C LYS A 266 7.76 -8.40 -4.41
N MET A 267 6.49 -8.79 -4.68
CA MET A 267 6.12 -9.95 -5.47
C MET A 267 5.47 -9.48 -6.77
N PHE A 268 5.55 -10.30 -7.80
CA PHE A 268 5.16 -9.95 -9.15
C PHE A 268 4.28 -11.07 -9.72
N ARG A 269 3.00 -10.77 -9.96
CA ARG A 269 2.04 -11.70 -10.55
C ARG A 269 1.45 -11.10 -11.82
N ASN A 270 1.58 -11.80 -12.94
CA ASN A 270 1.12 -11.35 -14.26
C ASN A 270 -0.36 -11.69 -14.46
N GLU A 271 -1.18 -11.09 -13.63
CA GLU A 271 -2.62 -11.33 -13.53
C GLU A 271 -3.42 -10.04 -13.75
N GLY A 272 -4.74 -10.13 -13.62
CA GLY A 272 -5.64 -8.99 -13.74
C GLY A 272 -5.40 -7.91 -12.66
N MET A 273 -5.83 -6.69 -12.97
CA MET A 273 -5.77 -5.55 -12.03
C MET A 273 -7.18 -5.14 -11.66
N ASP A 274 -7.47 -5.11 -10.36
CA ASP A 274 -8.73 -4.64 -9.81
C ASP A 274 -8.53 -3.71 -8.60
N ARG A 275 -9.51 -3.65 -7.70
CA ARG A 275 -9.42 -2.85 -6.47
C ARG A 275 -8.47 -3.45 -5.44
N ASN A 276 -8.30 -4.76 -5.44
CA ASN A 276 -7.54 -5.53 -4.45
C ASN A 276 -6.22 -6.07 -5.00
N HIS A 277 -6.07 -6.09 -6.34
CA HIS A 277 -4.93 -6.69 -7.03
C HIS A 277 -4.16 -5.69 -7.88
N ASN A 278 -2.84 -5.72 -7.74
CA ASN A 278 -1.88 -4.98 -8.56
C ASN A 278 -0.75 -5.95 -8.95
N PRO A 279 -0.24 -5.92 -10.19
CA PRO A 279 0.74 -6.90 -10.65
C PRO A 279 2.07 -6.87 -9.89
N GLU A 280 2.36 -5.77 -9.21
CA GLU A 280 3.44 -5.60 -8.27
C GLU A 280 2.87 -5.18 -6.91
N PHE A 281 3.06 -6.01 -5.88
CA PHE A 281 2.52 -5.78 -4.54
C PHE A 281 3.56 -6.14 -3.47
N THR A 282 3.31 -5.72 -2.23
CA THR A 282 4.18 -6.02 -1.09
C THR A 282 3.60 -7.18 -0.29
N SER A 283 4.41 -8.23 -0.12
CA SER A 283 4.16 -9.34 0.79
C SER A 283 5.27 -9.43 1.83
N MET A 284 4.96 -10.03 2.97
CA MET A 284 5.92 -10.46 3.98
C MET A 284 5.76 -11.96 4.16
N GLU A 285 6.87 -12.69 4.10
CA GLU A 285 6.91 -14.08 4.46
C GLU A 285 7.92 -14.31 5.57
N CYS A 286 7.57 -15.17 6.54
CA CYS A 286 8.46 -15.53 7.64
C CYS A 286 8.38 -17.03 7.96
N TYR A 287 9.50 -17.59 8.38
CA TYR A 287 9.66 -19.02 8.68
C TYR A 287 10.36 -19.20 10.01
N MET A 288 9.84 -20.10 10.84
CA MET A 288 10.35 -20.39 12.18
C MET A 288 10.59 -21.89 12.34
N ALA A 289 11.86 -22.26 12.46
CA ALA A 289 12.24 -23.62 12.83
C ALA A 289 11.68 -23.99 14.21
N TYR A 290 11.23 -25.23 14.33
CA TYR A 290 10.62 -25.79 15.54
C TYR A 290 9.30 -25.12 15.95
N GLY A 291 8.71 -24.31 15.06
CA GLY A 291 7.37 -23.76 15.18
C GLY A 291 6.34 -24.54 14.34
N ASP A 292 5.08 -24.30 14.60
CA ASP A 292 3.98 -24.92 13.88
C ASP A 292 2.90 -23.91 13.45
N MET A 293 1.77 -24.41 12.93
CA MET A 293 0.64 -23.60 12.51
C MET A 293 0.07 -22.72 13.63
N ASP A 294 0.03 -23.22 14.87
CA ASP A 294 -0.55 -22.50 16.00
C ASP A 294 0.37 -21.33 16.41
N ASP A 295 1.70 -21.50 16.35
CA ASP A 295 2.67 -20.40 16.52
C ASP A 295 2.47 -19.33 15.45
N MET A 296 2.22 -19.74 14.19
CA MET A 296 1.98 -18.78 13.09
C MET A 296 0.66 -18.02 13.26
N MET A 297 -0.37 -18.61 13.87
CA MET A 297 -1.60 -17.87 14.26
C MET A 297 -1.26 -16.75 15.26
N GLU A 298 -0.46 -17.07 16.30
CA GLU A 298 -0.05 -16.06 17.29
C GLU A 298 0.76 -14.93 16.64
N VAL A 299 1.73 -15.26 15.78
CA VAL A 299 2.51 -14.25 15.05
C VAL A 299 1.59 -13.36 14.20
N THR A 300 0.62 -13.94 13.48
CA THR A 300 -0.35 -13.20 12.66
C THR A 300 -1.16 -12.22 13.50
N GLU A 301 -1.72 -12.69 14.62
CA GLU A 301 -2.47 -11.86 15.57
C GLU A 301 -1.65 -10.68 16.07
N GLN A 302 -0.41 -10.92 16.53
CA GLN A 302 0.47 -9.89 17.07
C GLN A 302 0.90 -8.88 16.00
N VAL A 303 1.27 -9.35 14.81
CA VAL A 303 1.70 -8.50 13.69
C VAL A 303 0.58 -7.56 13.28
N VAL A 304 -0.63 -8.08 13.04
CA VAL A 304 -1.73 -7.28 12.51
C VAL A 304 -2.30 -6.33 13.57
N SER A 305 -2.51 -6.81 14.80
CA SER A 305 -3.07 -5.98 15.87
C SER A 305 -2.12 -4.85 16.29
N LYS A 306 -0.80 -5.11 16.41
CA LYS A 306 0.19 -4.08 16.76
C LYS A 306 0.41 -3.08 15.61
N ALA A 307 0.32 -3.54 14.36
CA ALA A 307 0.34 -2.64 13.20
C ALA A 307 -0.83 -1.65 13.21
N ALA A 308 -2.04 -2.12 13.53
CA ALA A 308 -3.22 -1.27 13.69
C ALA A 308 -3.03 -0.26 14.84
N LEU A 309 -2.58 -0.74 16.00
CA LEU A 309 -2.32 0.11 17.16
C LEU A 309 -1.29 1.22 16.87
N ALA A 310 -0.20 0.89 16.19
CA ALA A 310 0.86 1.84 15.84
C ALA A 310 0.40 2.92 14.84
N ALA A 311 -0.48 2.57 13.92
CA ALA A 311 -0.96 3.48 12.87
C ALA A 311 -2.12 4.38 13.34
N THR A 312 -3.04 3.84 14.15
CA THR A 312 -4.32 4.48 14.50
C THR A 312 -4.47 4.80 15.98
N GLY A 313 -3.64 4.20 16.85
CA GLY A 313 -3.78 4.26 18.31
C GLY A 313 -4.80 3.27 18.87
N SER A 314 -5.36 2.36 18.06
CA SER A 314 -6.37 1.38 18.46
C SER A 314 -6.18 0.07 17.69
N MET A 315 -6.56 -1.07 18.31
CA MET A 315 -6.70 -2.36 17.61
C MET A 315 -8.09 -2.50 16.96
N VAL A 316 -9.02 -1.59 17.27
CA VAL A 316 -10.31 -1.49 16.59
C VAL A 316 -10.17 -0.51 15.44
N ILE A 317 -10.47 -0.95 14.23
CA ILE A 317 -10.34 -0.18 13.00
C ILE A 317 -11.70 0.01 12.34
N GLU A 318 -11.81 1.06 11.52
CA GLU A 318 -12.96 1.26 10.65
C GLU A 318 -12.53 1.09 9.19
N TYR A 319 -13.27 0.27 8.45
CA TYR A 319 -13.07 0.09 7.01
C TYR A 319 -14.40 0.18 6.27
N GLN A 320 -14.56 1.19 5.40
CA GLN A 320 -15.74 1.43 4.54
C GLN A 320 -17.06 1.36 5.30
N GLY A 321 -17.09 1.95 6.50
CA GLY A 321 -18.28 2.02 7.37
C GLY A 321 -18.56 0.79 8.22
N LYS A 322 -17.69 -0.24 8.17
CA LYS A 322 -17.71 -1.38 9.09
C LYS A 322 -16.61 -1.24 10.13
N THR A 323 -16.87 -1.75 11.32
CA THR A 323 -15.90 -1.76 12.44
C THR A 323 -15.35 -3.16 12.63
N PHE A 324 -14.04 -3.31 12.77
CA PHE A 324 -13.34 -4.58 13.01
C PHE A 324 -12.49 -4.49 14.26
N ASP A 325 -12.67 -5.42 15.17
CA ASP A 325 -11.83 -5.56 16.37
C ASP A 325 -10.76 -6.63 16.08
N LEU A 326 -9.52 -6.16 15.90
CA LEU A 326 -8.35 -7.01 15.63
C LEU A 326 -7.68 -7.54 16.91
N THR A 327 -8.29 -7.31 18.09
CA THR A 327 -7.73 -7.76 19.36
C THR A 327 -7.70 -9.30 19.44
N PRO A 328 -6.54 -9.92 19.74
CA PRO A 328 -6.45 -11.37 19.94
C PRO A 328 -7.27 -11.84 21.17
N PRO A 329 -7.72 -13.10 21.23
CA PRO A 329 -7.56 -14.14 20.21
C PRO A 329 -8.62 -14.08 19.11
N TRP A 330 -8.24 -14.42 17.87
CA TRP A 330 -9.16 -14.46 16.73
C TRP A 330 -9.95 -15.77 16.68
N ARG A 331 -11.14 -15.73 16.08
CA ARG A 331 -11.99 -16.89 15.86
C ARG A 331 -11.27 -17.93 14.98
N ARG A 332 -11.44 -19.22 15.31
CA ARG A 332 -11.00 -20.35 14.49
C ARG A 332 -12.22 -21.04 13.90
N LEU A 333 -12.22 -21.31 12.60
CA LEU A 333 -13.32 -21.88 11.84
C LEU A 333 -12.77 -23.02 10.97
N ASN A 334 -13.32 -24.22 11.14
CA ASN A 334 -12.97 -25.34 10.26
C ASN A 334 -13.72 -25.20 8.92
N MET A 335 -13.04 -25.40 7.79
CA MET A 335 -13.61 -25.26 6.45
C MET A 335 -14.80 -26.19 6.21
N ALA A 336 -14.67 -27.48 6.57
CA ALA A 336 -15.76 -28.43 6.40
C ALA A 336 -16.96 -28.14 7.31
N ASP A 337 -16.72 -27.64 8.53
CA ASP A 337 -17.79 -27.21 9.44
C ASP A 337 -18.50 -25.97 8.90
N ALA A 338 -17.77 -25.03 8.30
CA ALA A 338 -18.34 -23.85 7.66
C ALA A 338 -19.26 -24.23 6.50
N VAL A 339 -18.80 -25.09 5.60
CA VAL A 339 -19.64 -25.61 4.50
C VAL A 339 -20.87 -26.32 5.02
N LYS A 340 -20.71 -27.14 6.07
CA LYS A 340 -21.86 -27.84 6.70
C LYS A 340 -22.84 -26.86 7.32
N GLU A 341 -22.38 -25.82 8.00
CA GLU A 341 -23.23 -24.81 8.64
C GLU A 341 -24.06 -24.05 7.60
N ILE A 342 -23.47 -23.65 6.50
CA ILE A 342 -24.10 -22.80 5.48
C ILE A 342 -24.96 -23.63 4.50
N THR A 343 -24.44 -24.79 4.05
CA THR A 343 -25.09 -25.57 2.98
C THR A 343 -25.81 -26.82 3.46
N GLY A 344 -25.52 -27.30 4.69
CA GLY A 344 -25.98 -28.58 5.20
C GLY A 344 -25.19 -29.79 4.69
N VAL A 345 -24.19 -29.62 3.83
CA VAL A 345 -23.36 -30.71 3.28
C VAL A 345 -22.26 -31.10 4.26
N ASP A 346 -22.32 -32.33 4.76
CA ASP A 346 -21.40 -32.88 5.74
C ASP A 346 -20.23 -33.62 5.06
N PHE A 347 -19.12 -32.94 4.88
CA PHE A 347 -17.89 -33.53 4.30
C PHE A 347 -17.25 -34.60 5.19
N ALA A 348 -17.57 -34.70 6.47
CA ALA A 348 -17.12 -35.81 7.31
C ALA A 348 -17.76 -37.15 6.87
N ALA A 349 -18.97 -37.11 6.34
CA ALA A 349 -19.72 -38.27 5.86
C ALA A 349 -19.41 -38.62 4.38
N ILE A 350 -18.93 -37.66 3.59
CA ILE A 350 -18.57 -37.84 2.17
C ILE A 350 -17.20 -38.51 2.07
N VAL A 351 -17.11 -39.62 1.34
CA VAL A 351 -15.88 -40.41 1.19
C VAL A 351 -15.31 -40.33 -0.22
N THR A 352 -16.18 -40.32 -1.24
CA THR A 352 -15.74 -40.39 -2.65
C THR A 352 -15.88 -39.04 -3.35
N ASP A 353 -15.11 -38.87 -4.45
CA ASP A 353 -15.17 -37.68 -5.31
C ASP A 353 -16.54 -37.57 -5.98
N GLU A 354 -17.19 -38.70 -6.35
CA GLU A 354 -18.50 -38.74 -6.95
C GLU A 354 -19.59 -38.22 -6.00
N GLU A 355 -19.53 -38.62 -4.72
CA GLU A 355 -20.43 -38.12 -3.68
C GLU A 355 -20.26 -36.61 -3.47
N ALA A 356 -19.03 -36.12 -3.44
CA ALA A 356 -18.71 -34.70 -3.29
C ALA A 356 -19.26 -33.88 -4.48
N ARG A 357 -18.99 -34.33 -5.72
CA ARG A 357 -19.55 -33.69 -6.93
C ARG A 357 -21.06 -33.68 -6.93
N ALA A 358 -21.71 -34.79 -6.56
CA ALA A 358 -23.16 -34.88 -6.49
C ALA A 358 -23.73 -33.88 -5.45
N ALA A 359 -23.10 -33.76 -4.28
CA ALA A 359 -23.52 -32.83 -3.24
C ALA A 359 -23.35 -31.35 -3.69
N ALA A 360 -22.27 -31.00 -4.34
CA ALA A 360 -22.02 -29.66 -4.87
C ALA A 360 -23.05 -29.26 -5.95
N ILE A 361 -23.38 -30.19 -6.88
CA ILE A 361 -24.41 -29.97 -7.89
C ILE A 361 -25.79 -29.81 -7.24
N GLN A 362 -26.11 -30.58 -6.19
CA GLN A 362 -27.36 -30.43 -5.45
C GLN A 362 -27.48 -29.06 -4.78
N GLN A 363 -26.38 -28.41 -4.40
CA GLN A 363 -26.35 -27.07 -3.85
C GLN A 363 -26.37 -25.97 -4.92
N GLY A 364 -26.34 -26.31 -6.22
CA GLY A 364 -26.48 -25.37 -7.32
C GLY A 364 -25.20 -25.05 -8.07
N MET A 365 -24.12 -25.74 -7.80
CA MET A 365 -22.88 -25.60 -8.63
C MET A 365 -23.12 -26.24 -10.01
N GLU A 366 -22.54 -25.62 -11.05
CA GLU A 366 -22.67 -26.15 -12.41
C GLU A 366 -21.86 -27.45 -12.57
N LYS A 367 -22.41 -28.38 -13.41
CA LYS A 367 -21.75 -29.67 -13.61
C LYS A 367 -20.37 -29.59 -14.26
N ASP A 368 -20.17 -28.59 -15.08
CA ASP A 368 -18.90 -28.37 -15.76
C ASP A 368 -17.82 -27.83 -14.81
N ASP A 369 -18.19 -27.02 -13.81
CA ASP A 369 -17.29 -26.45 -12.81
C ASP A 369 -16.75 -27.54 -11.85
N VAL A 370 -17.57 -28.52 -11.51
CA VAL A 370 -17.15 -29.61 -10.59
C VAL A 370 -16.59 -30.83 -11.30
N LYS A 371 -16.57 -30.83 -12.64
CA LYS A 371 -16.16 -31.98 -13.43
C LYS A 371 -14.67 -32.30 -13.24
N GLY A 372 -14.37 -33.53 -12.83
CA GLY A 372 -13.01 -34.00 -12.62
C GLY A 372 -12.37 -33.54 -11.32
N LEU A 373 -13.05 -32.69 -10.54
CA LEU A 373 -12.52 -32.27 -9.25
C LEU A 373 -12.56 -33.40 -8.22
N THR A 374 -11.54 -33.45 -7.38
CA THR A 374 -11.46 -34.36 -6.22
C THR A 374 -12.34 -33.85 -5.09
N ARG A 375 -12.61 -34.71 -4.11
CA ARG A 375 -13.38 -34.38 -2.90
C ARG A 375 -12.84 -33.12 -2.20
N GLY A 376 -11.51 -33.01 -2.08
CA GLY A 376 -10.87 -31.87 -1.43
C GLY A 376 -11.03 -30.58 -2.23
N LYS A 377 -10.82 -30.63 -3.55
CA LYS A 377 -11.05 -29.46 -4.43
C LYS A 377 -12.53 -29.02 -4.37
N ILE A 378 -13.48 -29.97 -4.35
CA ILE A 378 -14.93 -29.65 -4.18
C ILE A 378 -15.21 -28.96 -2.84
N LEU A 379 -14.59 -29.41 -1.74
CA LEU A 379 -14.75 -28.75 -0.43
C LEU A 379 -14.28 -27.29 -0.49
N ALA A 380 -13.14 -27.04 -1.11
CA ALA A 380 -12.60 -25.67 -1.27
C ALA A 380 -13.53 -24.80 -2.13
N GLU A 381 -13.94 -25.27 -3.30
CA GLU A 381 -14.87 -24.58 -4.20
C GLU A 381 -16.22 -24.28 -3.53
N MET A 382 -16.74 -25.22 -2.73
CA MET A 382 -17.97 -24.98 -1.98
C MET A 382 -17.78 -23.95 -0.86
N PHE A 383 -16.61 -23.93 -0.22
CA PHE A 383 -16.30 -22.91 0.78
C PHE A 383 -16.23 -21.53 0.15
N GLU A 384 -15.49 -21.38 -0.95
CA GLU A 384 -15.34 -20.14 -1.71
C GLU A 384 -16.71 -19.64 -2.21
N THR A 385 -17.48 -20.51 -2.87
CA THR A 385 -18.79 -20.15 -3.47
C THR A 385 -19.86 -19.81 -2.44
N PHE A 386 -19.92 -20.54 -1.32
CA PHE A 386 -21.07 -20.47 -0.41
C PHE A 386 -20.75 -19.85 0.95
N CYS A 387 -19.47 -19.74 1.37
CA CYS A 387 -19.13 -19.26 2.71
C CYS A 387 -18.40 -17.91 2.69
N GLU A 388 -17.51 -17.67 1.75
CA GLU A 388 -16.70 -16.45 1.75
C GLU A 388 -17.51 -15.17 1.58
N GLU A 389 -18.52 -15.18 0.72
CA GLU A 389 -19.34 -14.02 0.43
C GLU A 389 -20.57 -13.88 1.35
N VAL A 390 -20.75 -14.77 2.34
CA VAL A 390 -21.88 -14.65 3.28
C VAL A 390 -21.68 -13.43 4.17
N PRO A 391 -22.55 -12.42 4.10
CA PRO A 391 -22.41 -11.21 4.91
C PRO A 391 -22.35 -11.53 6.40
N GLY A 392 -21.30 -11.04 7.08
CA GLY A 392 -21.11 -11.24 8.51
C GLY A 392 -20.42 -12.56 8.89
N TYR A 393 -20.17 -13.47 7.96
CA TYR A 393 -19.62 -14.79 8.28
C TYR A 393 -18.09 -14.76 8.44
N LEU A 394 -17.39 -14.13 7.49
CA LEU A 394 -15.94 -13.87 7.52
C LEU A 394 -15.60 -12.37 7.67
N ASP A 395 -16.53 -11.56 8.17
CA ASP A 395 -16.34 -10.12 8.32
C ASP A 395 -15.27 -9.79 9.39
N GLY A 396 -15.31 -10.46 10.55
CA GLY A 396 -14.35 -10.27 11.63
C GLY A 396 -13.04 -11.03 11.41
N PRO A 397 -12.02 -10.79 12.23
CA PRO A 397 -10.79 -11.57 12.13
C PRO A 397 -11.07 -13.04 12.46
N VAL A 398 -10.76 -13.93 11.51
CA VAL A 398 -11.01 -15.36 11.61
C VAL A 398 -9.92 -16.16 10.90
N PHE A 399 -9.48 -17.23 11.54
CA PHE A 399 -8.64 -18.25 10.91
C PHE A 399 -9.51 -19.37 10.37
N VAL A 400 -9.47 -19.62 9.07
CA VAL A 400 -10.06 -20.78 8.42
C VAL A 400 -9.02 -21.89 8.42
N ILE A 401 -9.32 -23.04 9.01
CA ILE A 401 -8.44 -24.20 9.17
C ILE A 401 -9.01 -25.43 8.49
N GLY A 402 -8.22 -26.49 8.33
CA GLY A 402 -8.67 -27.76 7.76
C GLY A 402 -8.71 -27.75 6.23
N HIS A 403 -7.80 -27.02 5.61
CA HIS A 403 -7.68 -26.98 4.15
C HIS A 403 -7.31 -28.36 3.58
N PRO A 404 -7.95 -28.78 2.47
CA PRO A 404 -7.64 -30.04 1.80
C PRO A 404 -6.19 -30.15 1.32
N VAL A 405 -5.66 -31.38 1.32
CA VAL A 405 -4.28 -31.65 0.88
C VAL A 405 -4.09 -31.35 -0.62
N GLU A 406 -5.14 -31.52 -1.42
CA GLU A 406 -5.12 -31.34 -2.87
C GLU A 406 -4.87 -29.90 -3.31
N ILE A 407 -5.18 -28.92 -2.43
CA ILE A 407 -4.95 -27.49 -2.67
C ILE A 407 -3.82 -26.92 -1.79
N SER A 408 -3.04 -27.78 -1.14
CA SER A 408 -2.02 -27.37 -0.16
C SER A 408 -0.69 -28.12 -0.40
N PRO A 409 -0.05 -27.94 -1.57
CA PRO A 409 1.08 -28.78 -1.99
C PRO A 409 2.34 -28.66 -1.13
N LEU A 410 2.48 -27.57 -0.35
CA LEU A 410 3.65 -27.27 0.48
C LEU A 410 3.39 -27.45 1.99
N ALA A 411 2.13 -27.74 2.36
CA ALA A 411 1.71 -27.86 3.75
C ALA A 411 1.77 -29.31 4.25
N LYS A 412 2.15 -29.49 5.52
CA LYS A 412 2.17 -30.79 6.19
C LYS A 412 0.75 -31.33 6.38
N ARG A 413 0.56 -32.63 6.16
CA ARG A 413 -0.71 -33.31 6.45
C ARG A 413 -1.03 -33.26 7.93
N ASP A 414 -2.32 -33.18 8.25
CA ASP A 414 -2.77 -33.34 9.63
C ASP A 414 -2.52 -34.80 10.09
N PRO A 415 -1.96 -35.01 11.28
CA PRO A 415 -1.63 -36.37 11.75
C PRO A 415 -2.85 -37.21 12.10
N ILE A 416 -4.03 -36.59 12.30
CA ILE A 416 -5.28 -37.27 12.66
C ILE A 416 -6.10 -37.55 11.40
N ASP A 417 -6.26 -36.56 10.52
CA ASP A 417 -6.96 -36.69 9.25
C ASP A 417 -6.03 -36.33 8.07
N PRO A 418 -5.41 -37.31 7.42
CA PRO A 418 -4.44 -37.06 6.34
C PRO A 418 -5.07 -36.48 5.06
N ARG A 419 -6.39 -36.31 4.99
CA ARG A 419 -7.10 -35.66 3.89
C ARG A 419 -7.00 -34.14 3.95
N ILE A 420 -6.66 -33.57 5.12
CA ILE A 420 -6.47 -32.14 5.34
C ILE A 420 -5.02 -31.85 5.75
N THR A 421 -4.68 -30.58 5.76
CA THR A 421 -3.37 -30.10 6.13
C THR A 421 -3.40 -29.22 7.38
N ARG A 422 -2.25 -29.07 8.02
CA ARG A 422 -1.98 -28.12 9.10
C ARG A 422 -1.76 -26.73 8.49
N ARG A 423 -2.82 -26.14 7.91
CA ARG A 423 -2.86 -24.85 7.22
C ARG A 423 -4.01 -24.00 7.71
N PHE A 424 -3.79 -22.70 7.76
CA PHE A 424 -4.85 -21.73 7.89
C PHE A 424 -4.73 -20.61 6.86
N GLU A 425 -5.84 -20.00 6.56
CA GLU A 425 -5.94 -18.69 5.97
C GLU A 425 -6.64 -17.75 6.96
N ALA A 426 -6.11 -16.50 7.08
CA ALA A 426 -6.69 -15.49 7.97
C ALA A 426 -7.51 -14.50 7.15
N TYR A 427 -8.75 -14.28 7.55
CA TYR A 427 -9.70 -13.40 6.89
C TYR A 427 -10.07 -12.21 7.77
N VAL A 428 -10.17 -11.03 7.16
CA VAL A 428 -10.79 -9.82 7.70
C VAL A 428 -11.55 -9.14 6.57
N ASN A 429 -12.82 -8.79 6.80
CA ASN A 429 -13.72 -8.24 5.78
C ASN A 429 -13.87 -9.14 4.55
N CYS A 430 -13.99 -10.44 4.77
CA CYS A 430 -14.04 -11.48 3.72
C CYS A 430 -12.79 -11.50 2.80
N TRP A 431 -11.70 -10.88 3.21
CA TRP A 431 -10.43 -10.89 2.46
C TRP A 431 -9.42 -11.78 3.18
N GLU A 432 -8.83 -12.69 2.46
CA GLU A 432 -7.62 -13.37 2.90
C GLU A 432 -6.50 -12.33 3.05
N ILE A 433 -5.99 -12.17 4.27
CA ILE A 433 -4.88 -11.28 4.60
C ILE A 433 -3.60 -12.02 4.89
N ALA A 434 -3.68 -13.30 5.26
CA ALA A 434 -2.53 -14.15 5.54
C ALA A 434 -2.83 -15.63 5.24
N ASN A 435 -1.78 -16.36 4.85
CA ASN A 435 -1.79 -17.80 4.64
C ASN A 435 -0.57 -18.42 5.36
N ALA A 436 -0.78 -19.49 6.12
CA ALA A 436 0.28 -20.10 6.89
C ALA A 436 0.02 -21.57 7.14
N PHE A 437 1.11 -22.32 7.36
CA PHE A 437 1.03 -23.75 7.63
C PHE A 437 2.25 -24.27 8.38
N SER A 438 2.09 -25.46 8.99
CA SER A 438 3.23 -26.28 9.30
C SER A 438 3.82 -26.81 7.99
N GLU A 439 5.10 -26.56 7.77
CA GLU A 439 5.77 -26.85 6.51
C GLU A 439 5.89 -28.35 6.24
N LEU A 440 5.63 -28.75 5.00
CA LEU A 440 5.96 -30.10 4.56
C LEU A 440 7.48 -30.25 4.52
N ASN A 441 7.99 -31.11 5.38
CA ASN A 441 9.44 -31.39 5.50
C ASN A 441 9.83 -32.85 5.15
N ASP A 442 8.89 -33.61 4.57
CA ASP A 442 9.15 -34.92 4.00
C ASP A 442 9.48 -34.74 2.50
N PRO A 443 10.76 -34.97 2.10
CA PRO A 443 11.19 -34.79 0.72
C PRO A 443 10.50 -35.76 -0.26
N ILE A 444 10.09 -36.95 0.21
CA ILE A 444 9.43 -37.96 -0.63
C ILE A 444 7.99 -37.52 -0.94
N ASP A 445 7.22 -37.11 0.08
CA ASP A 445 5.86 -36.57 -0.12
C ASP A 445 5.92 -35.28 -0.98
N GLN A 446 6.92 -34.41 -0.73
CA GLN A 446 7.09 -33.17 -1.51
C GLN A 446 7.37 -33.42 -3.00
N TYR A 447 8.26 -34.40 -3.28
CA TYR A 447 8.59 -34.80 -4.66
C TYR A 447 7.34 -35.29 -5.41
N GLU A 448 6.55 -36.17 -4.80
CA GLU A 448 5.33 -36.71 -5.43
C GLU A 448 4.29 -35.60 -5.68
N ARG A 449 4.11 -34.67 -4.74
CA ARG A 449 3.20 -33.54 -4.95
C ARG A 449 3.67 -32.61 -6.07
N PHE A 450 4.95 -32.30 -6.15
CA PHE A 450 5.48 -31.50 -7.26
C PHE A 450 5.34 -32.21 -8.60
N LYS A 451 5.48 -33.54 -8.64
CA LYS A 451 5.27 -34.33 -9.84
C LYS A 451 3.81 -34.29 -10.31
N GLU A 452 2.86 -34.34 -9.39
CA GLU A 452 1.44 -34.17 -9.68
C GLU A 452 1.13 -32.76 -10.22
N GLN A 453 1.70 -31.73 -9.61
CA GLN A 453 1.58 -30.34 -10.06
C GLN A 453 2.21 -30.13 -11.45
N GLN A 454 3.41 -30.67 -11.68
CA GLN A 454 4.07 -30.61 -12.98
C GLN A 454 3.24 -31.28 -14.09
N ALA A 455 2.60 -32.40 -13.78
CA ALA A 455 1.72 -33.09 -14.73
C ALA A 455 0.51 -32.21 -15.11
N GLN A 456 -0.05 -31.42 -14.17
CA GLN A 456 -1.13 -30.49 -14.44
C GLN A 456 -0.69 -29.32 -15.34
N LEU A 457 0.55 -28.85 -15.18
CA LEU A 457 1.16 -27.87 -16.09
C LEU A 457 1.34 -28.44 -17.50
N ASP A 458 1.89 -29.67 -17.59
CA ASP A 458 2.24 -30.30 -18.85
C ASP A 458 1.01 -30.66 -19.71
N ASP A 459 -0.09 -31.03 -19.09
CA ASP A 459 -1.37 -31.35 -19.76
C ASP A 459 -2.30 -30.13 -19.92
N GLY A 460 -1.91 -28.98 -19.36
CA GLY A 460 -2.66 -27.71 -19.46
C GLY A 460 -3.97 -27.68 -18.67
N THR A 461 -4.12 -28.52 -17.67
CA THR A 461 -5.29 -28.53 -16.77
C THR A 461 -5.22 -27.45 -15.70
N ASP A 462 -4.00 -27.04 -15.31
CA ASP A 462 -3.77 -25.94 -14.37
C ASP A 462 -2.45 -25.23 -14.76
N ASP A 463 -2.53 -24.04 -15.32
CA ASP A 463 -1.38 -23.25 -15.78
C ASP A 463 -0.73 -22.40 -14.67
N GLU A 464 -1.29 -22.45 -13.47
CA GLU A 464 -0.77 -21.81 -12.25
C GLU A 464 -0.17 -22.82 -11.26
N ALA A 465 -0.20 -24.12 -11.58
CA ALA A 465 0.37 -25.16 -10.74
C ALA A 465 1.89 -24.99 -10.54
N HIS A 466 2.42 -25.55 -9.46
CA HIS A 466 3.84 -25.46 -9.14
C HIS A 466 4.71 -26.30 -10.12
N PRO A 467 5.72 -25.68 -10.75
CA PRO A 467 6.70 -26.44 -11.50
C PRO A 467 7.60 -27.27 -10.57
N MET A 468 8.16 -28.37 -11.09
CA MET A 468 9.16 -29.16 -10.36
C MET A 468 10.40 -28.31 -10.05
N ASP A 469 10.76 -28.22 -8.76
CA ASP A 469 12.00 -27.62 -8.28
C ASP A 469 12.87 -28.70 -7.61
N GLU A 470 13.71 -29.36 -8.42
CA GLU A 470 14.60 -30.43 -7.95
C GLU A 470 15.61 -29.93 -6.91
N ASP A 471 16.08 -28.68 -7.02
CA ASP A 471 17.02 -28.09 -6.07
C ASP A 471 16.37 -27.88 -4.70
N PHE A 472 15.09 -27.51 -4.67
CA PHE A 472 14.34 -27.42 -3.42
C PHE A 472 14.13 -28.82 -2.78
N VAL A 473 13.77 -29.82 -3.58
CA VAL A 473 13.66 -31.20 -3.07
C VAL A 473 15.00 -31.70 -2.49
N ASN A 474 16.11 -31.47 -3.20
CA ASN A 474 17.44 -31.76 -2.70
C ASN A 474 17.76 -31.04 -1.39
N ALA A 475 17.32 -29.78 -1.23
CA ALA A 475 17.48 -29.09 0.03
C ALA A 475 16.68 -29.73 1.17
N LEU A 476 15.46 -30.22 0.90
CA LEU A 476 14.65 -30.95 1.87
C LEU A 476 15.33 -32.29 2.26
N GLU A 477 16.02 -32.96 1.32
CA GLU A 477 16.78 -34.20 1.60
C GLU A 477 18.00 -33.95 2.52
N VAL A 478 18.57 -32.74 2.51
CA VAL A 478 19.59 -32.35 3.50
C VAL A 478 18.98 -32.26 4.90
N GLY A 479 17.71 -31.89 5.01
CA GLY A 479 16.93 -31.92 6.25
C GLY A 479 16.32 -30.56 6.61
N LEU A 480 15.02 -30.39 6.40
CA LEU A 480 14.25 -29.28 6.94
C LEU A 480 13.72 -29.66 8.33
N PRO A 481 14.05 -28.93 9.40
CA PRO A 481 13.44 -29.17 10.72
C PRO A 481 11.92 -28.94 10.67
N PRO A 482 11.14 -29.41 11.66
CA PRO A 482 9.77 -28.92 11.82
C PRO A 482 9.75 -27.41 11.77
N THR A 483 8.92 -26.83 10.91
CA THR A 483 8.95 -25.39 10.62
C THR A 483 7.53 -24.88 10.45
N GLY A 484 7.20 -23.73 11.05
CA GLY A 484 6.02 -22.94 10.74
C GLY A 484 6.36 -21.85 9.73
N GLY A 485 5.54 -21.69 8.69
CA GLY A 485 5.68 -20.64 7.68
C GLY A 485 4.41 -19.79 7.58
N LEU A 486 4.59 -18.50 7.33
CA LEU A 486 3.52 -17.52 7.27
C LEU A 486 3.79 -16.50 6.16
N GLY A 487 2.80 -16.29 5.28
CA GLY A 487 2.75 -15.20 4.33
C GLY A 487 1.65 -14.19 4.68
N ILE A 488 1.96 -12.90 4.66
CA ILE A 488 1.00 -11.81 4.90
C ILE A 488 0.98 -10.86 3.70
N GLY A 489 -0.21 -10.61 3.17
CA GLY A 489 -0.46 -9.58 2.16
C GLY A 489 -0.40 -8.18 2.77
N ILE A 490 0.78 -7.58 2.84
CA ILE A 490 1.00 -6.29 3.52
C ILE A 490 0.12 -5.18 2.96
N ASP A 491 -0.08 -5.15 1.64
CA ASP A 491 -0.92 -4.14 1.02
C ASP A 491 -2.39 -4.28 1.45
N ARG A 492 -2.93 -5.50 1.58
CA ARG A 492 -4.30 -5.73 2.10
C ARG A 492 -4.45 -5.28 3.56
N VAL A 493 -3.48 -5.59 4.42
CA VAL A 493 -3.45 -5.13 5.82
C VAL A 493 -3.41 -3.60 5.88
N ILE A 494 -2.60 -2.95 5.05
CA ILE A 494 -2.53 -1.49 4.99
C ILE A 494 -3.85 -0.89 4.50
N MET A 495 -4.49 -1.45 3.47
CA MET A 495 -5.81 -1.00 3.01
C MET A 495 -6.84 -1.01 4.14
N LEU A 496 -6.93 -2.10 4.89
CA LEU A 496 -7.84 -2.23 6.03
C LEU A 496 -7.56 -1.17 7.10
N ILE A 497 -6.32 -1.06 7.57
CA ILE A 497 -5.95 -0.16 8.66
C ILE A 497 -6.07 1.32 8.26
N THR A 498 -5.81 1.66 7.01
CA THR A 498 -5.85 3.06 6.51
C THR A 498 -7.20 3.44 5.90
N ASN A 499 -8.19 2.55 5.93
CA ASN A 499 -9.50 2.74 5.29
C ASN A 499 -9.41 3.06 3.79
N ALA A 500 -8.42 2.51 3.10
CA ALA A 500 -8.21 2.76 1.67
C ALA A 500 -9.08 1.82 0.81
N PRO A 501 -9.95 2.33 -0.07
CA PRO A 501 -10.90 1.50 -0.82
C PRO A 501 -10.26 0.73 -1.98
N SER A 502 -9.00 1.02 -2.31
CA SER A 502 -8.29 0.36 -3.41
C SER A 502 -6.79 0.24 -3.10
N ILE A 503 -6.17 -0.84 -3.56
CA ILE A 503 -4.72 -1.06 -3.47
C ILE A 503 -3.92 0.08 -4.13
N ARG A 504 -4.48 0.75 -5.13
CA ARG A 504 -3.87 1.92 -5.79
C ARG A 504 -3.79 3.15 -4.88
N ASP A 505 -4.64 3.23 -3.87
CA ASP A 505 -4.61 4.35 -2.90
C ASP A 505 -3.41 4.24 -1.96
N ILE A 506 -2.93 3.01 -1.71
CA ILE A 506 -1.80 2.75 -0.79
C ILE A 506 -0.48 2.47 -1.52
N ILE A 507 -0.46 2.47 -2.84
CA ILE A 507 0.74 2.40 -3.69
C ILE A 507 1.03 3.80 -4.23
N LEU A 508 2.27 4.30 -4.07
CA LEU A 508 2.64 5.65 -4.52
C LEU A 508 2.46 5.81 -6.03
N PHE A 509 2.97 4.89 -6.81
CA PHE A 509 2.89 4.88 -8.27
C PHE A 509 2.36 3.53 -8.75
N PRO A 510 1.02 3.34 -8.74
CA PRO A 510 0.41 2.09 -9.20
C PRO A 510 0.58 1.90 -10.71
N THR A 511 0.57 0.65 -11.15
CA THR A 511 0.55 0.34 -12.58
C THR A 511 -0.75 0.86 -13.22
N MET A 512 -0.62 1.61 -14.31
CA MET A 512 -1.76 2.21 -15.01
C MET A 512 -1.69 1.87 -16.50
N LYS A 513 -2.85 1.70 -17.13
CA LYS A 513 -2.90 1.58 -18.59
C LYS A 513 -2.36 2.88 -19.24
N PRO A 514 -1.63 2.83 -20.35
CA PRO A 514 -1.30 4.03 -21.13
C PRO A 514 -2.56 4.82 -21.51
N LEU A 515 -2.40 6.16 -21.62
CA LEU A 515 -3.46 7.05 -22.12
C LEU A 515 -3.67 6.87 -23.61
#